data_052418d3396dc1ccd405d1a33c8fcd58
#
_entry.id   052418d3396dc1ccd405d1a33c8fcd58
#
_cell.length_a   1.000
_cell.length_b   1.000
_cell.length_c   1.000
_cell.angle_alpha   90.00
_cell.angle_beta   90.00
_cell.angle_gamma   90.00
#
_symmetry.space_group_name_H-M   'P 1'
#
loop_
_entity.id
_entity.type
_entity.pdbx_description
1 polymer ?
#
loop_
_entity_poly.entity_id
_entity_poly.type
_entity_poly.pdbx_seq_one_letter_code
_entity_poly.pdbx_strand_id
1 'polypeptide(L)'
;MHASAINPEKEYWKKYYISMGISEIFSILLESLTKKRIFLKSSVGINDDKLLDKLESRNNFMELFFVTFYSANALMKSSFWKNHLNMEASNLLYSKLVKDFTGIEIPGAYWMLHHILPEAIMYVPSYLFAAVRAKELDVHLQNIFGETWWKDKESGEYLQQLMSPGAEIDLSVFSKLDSDIYLKEIISV
;
A
#
# COMPACT_ATOMS: atom_id res chain seq x y z
N MET A 1 13.62 6.77 3.04
CA MET A 1 13.06 8.12 2.83
C MET A 1 12.29 8.62 4.06
N HIS A 2 11.23 7.94 4.53
CA HIS A 2 10.48 8.42 5.70
C HIS A 2 11.40 8.66 6.90
N ALA A 3 12.21 7.68 7.30
CA ALA A 3 13.10 7.79 8.46
C ALA A 3 14.09 8.97 8.37
N SER A 4 14.57 9.33 7.18
CA SER A 4 15.50 10.45 6.99
C SER A 4 14.83 11.83 7.01
N ALA A 5 13.50 11.88 6.86
CA ALA A 5 12.72 13.11 6.90
C ALA A 5 12.23 13.47 8.31
N ILE A 6 12.36 12.53 9.28
CA ILE A 6 11.88 12.74 10.64
C ILE A 6 12.78 13.77 11.35
N ASN A 7 12.14 14.68 12.09
CA ASN A 7 12.86 15.66 12.88
C ASN A 7 13.80 14.95 13.89
N PRO A 8 15.12 15.19 13.83
CA PRO A 8 16.12 14.53 14.68
C PRO A 8 15.95 14.82 16.17
N GLU A 9 15.31 15.93 16.54
CA GLU A 9 15.04 16.34 17.93
C GLU A 9 13.89 15.57 18.59
N LYS A 10 13.14 14.77 17.81
CA LYS A 10 12.06 13.93 18.37
C LYS A 10 12.62 12.85 19.30
N GLU A 11 11.84 12.45 20.28
CA GLU A 11 12.12 11.33 21.17
C GLU A 11 12.30 10.01 20.38
N TYR A 12 13.15 9.11 20.89
CA TYR A 12 13.53 7.87 20.20
C TYR A 12 12.35 7.07 19.66
N TRP A 13 11.33 6.82 20.49
CA TRP A 13 10.15 6.05 20.06
C TRP A 13 9.31 6.75 19.00
N LYS A 14 9.24 8.07 18.98
CA LYS A 14 8.55 8.85 17.94
C LYS A 14 9.27 8.79 16.59
N LYS A 15 10.57 8.55 16.61
CA LYS A 15 11.39 8.39 15.41
C LYS A 15 11.35 6.98 14.85
N TYR A 16 11.39 5.96 15.71
CA TYR A 16 11.68 4.60 15.28
C TYR A 16 10.49 3.63 15.41
N TYR A 17 9.47 3.95 16.21
CA TYR A 17 8.27 3.13 16.35
C TYR A 17 7.13 3.60 15.46
N ILE A 18 7.44 3.88 14.18
CA ILE A 18 6.42 4.20 13.18
C ILE A 18 5.71 2.89 12.80
N SER A 19 4.37 2.91 12.81
CA SER A 19 3.63 1.72 12.36
C SER A 19 3.96 1.38 10.90
N MET A 20 4.01 0.08 10.58
CA MET A 20 4.29 -0.37 9.21
C MET A 20 3.29 0.22 8.21
N GLY A 21 2.01 0.29 8.58
CA GLY A 21 0.98 0.90 7.73
C GLY A 21 1.29 2.36 7.38
N ILE A 22 1.82 3.15 8.31
CA ILE A 22 2.21 4.54 8.04
C ILE A 22 3.46 4.59 7.17
N SER A 23 4.47 3.77 7.48
CA SER A 23 5.71 3.73 6.71
C SER A 23 5.46 3.36 5.24
N GLU A 24 4.58 2.39 5.00
CA GLU A 24 4.25 1.91 3.66
C GLU A 24 3.43 2.90 2.82
N ILE A 25 2.75 3.88 3.41
CA ILE A 25 2.05 4.93 2.65
C ILE A 25 2.99 5.60 1.65
N PHE A 26 4.15 6.02 2.12
CA PHE A 26 5.10 6.76 1.31
C PHE A 26 5.85 5.88 0.30
N SER A 27 6.13 4.63 0.64
CA SER A 27 6.74 3.68 -0.29
C SER A 27 5.77 3.33 -1.43
N ILE A 28 4.52 3.02 -1.11
CA ILE A 28 3.48 2.73 -2.11
C ILE A 28 3.17 3.97 -2.97
N LEU A 29 3.10 5.17 -2.37
CA LEU A 29 2.94 6.42 -3.13
C LEU A 29 4.00 6.57 -4.21
N LEU A 30 5.27 6.40 -3.86
CA LEU A 30 6.36 6.57 -4.82
C LEU A 30 6.44 5.41 -5.82
N GLU A 31 6.16 4.18 -5.39
CA GLU A 31 6.03 3.05 -6.28
C GLU A 31 4.94 3.28 -7.32
N SER A 32 3.78 3.83 -6.90
CA SER A 32 2.66 4.08 -7.80
C SER A 32 2.99 5.01 -8.96
N LEU A 33 3.97 5.91 -8.80
CA LEU A 33 4.44 6.76 -9.90
C LEU A 33 4.95 5.93 -11.09
N THR A 34 5.66 4.83 -10.81
CA THR A 34 6.21 3.96 -11.86
C THR A 34 5.14 3.22 -12.66
N LYS A 35 3.89 3.25 -12.21
CA LYS A 35 2.71 2.68 -12.86
C LYS A 35 1.95 3.71 -13.71
N LYS A 36 2.19 5.01 -13.48
CA LYS A 36 1.51 6.10 -14.19
C LYS A 36 2.09 6.34 -15.59
N ARG A 37 1.23 6.30 -16.60
CA ARG A 37 1.61 6.57 -18.00
C ARG A 37 2.32 7.92 -18.17
N ILE A 38 1.81 8.96 -17.50
CA ILE A 38 2.40 10.30 -17.55
C ILE A 38 3.82 10.33 -16.96
N PHE A 39 4.09 9.57 -15.89
CA PHE A 39 5.42 9.44 -15.30
C PHE A 39 6.36 8.70 -16.26
N LEU A 40 5.92 7.58 -16.81
CA LEU A 40 6.70 6.76 -17.74
C LEU A 40 7.08 7.55 -19.00
N LYS A 41 6.16 8.36 -19.54
CA LYS A 41 6.45 9.25 -20.69
C LYS A 41 7.38 10.40 -20.30
N SER A 42 7.03 11.15 -19.26
CA SER A 42 7.65 12.46 -19.00
C SER A 42 8.92 12.41 -18.16
N SER A 43 9.15 11.35 -17.39
CA SER A 43 10.30 11.20 -16.50
C SER A 43 11.22 10.03 -16.88
N VAL A 44 10.66 8.96 -17.45
CA VAL A 44 11.45 7.80 -17.91
C VAL A 44 11.76 7.87 -19.40
N GLY A 45 10.95 8.59 -20.19
CA GLY A 45 11.15 8.76 -21.63
C GLY A 45 10.59 7.61 -22.50
N ILE A 46 9.65 6.82 -21.99
CA ILE A 46 9.00 5.75 -22.76
C ILE A 46 7.94 6.37 -23.66
N ASN A 47 8.16 6.30 -24.98
CA ASN A 47 7.26 6.87 -25.99
C ASN A 47 6.53 5.81 -26.84
N ASP A 48 6.76 4.53 -26.58
CA ASP A 48 6.06 3.43 -27.23
C ASP A 48 4.70 3.20 -26.57
N ASP A 49 3.62 3.67 -27.23
CA ASP A 49 2.26 3.56 -26.70
C ASP A 49 1.81 2.09 -26.55
N LYS A 50 2.25 1.17 -27.43
CA LYS A 50 1.92 -0.25 -27.30
C LYS A 50 2.57 -0.88 -26.07
N LEU A 51 3.79 -0.46 -25.74
CA LEU A 51 4.46 -0.89 -24.54
C LEU A 51 3.75 -0.34 -23.30
N LEU A 52 3.37 0.94 -23.33
CA LEU A 52 2.64 1.58 -22.22
C LEU A 52 1.30 0.90 -21.97
N ASP A 53 0.52 0.57 -23.00
CA ASP A 53 -0.74 -0.15 -22.88
C ASP A 53 -0.55 -1.53 -22.22
N LYS A 54 0.51 -2.26 -22.59
CA LYS A 54 0.83 -3.54 -21.96
C LYS A 54 1.23 -3.40 -20.49
N LEU A 55 2.02 -2.37 -20.17
CA LEU A 55 2.45 -2.09 -18.80
C LEU A 55 1.24 -1.72 -17.92
N GLU A 56 0.36 -0.87 -18.43
CA GLU A 56 -0.86 -0.45 -17.75
C GLU A 56 -1.78 -1.64 -17.46
N SER A 57 -2.09 -2.44 -18.49
CA SER A 57 -2.91 -3.66 -18.33
C SER A 57 -2.30 -4.64 -17.31
N ARG A 58 -0.97 -4.86 -17.37
CA ARG A 58 -0.28 -5.71 -16.40
C ARG A 58 -0.35 -5.13 -14.99
N ASN A 59 -0.11 -3.83 -14.83
CA ASN A 59 -0.12 -3.18 -13.53
C ASN A 59 -1.52 -3.26 -12.89
N ASN A 60 -2.57 -3.02 -13.66
CA ASN A 60 -3.95 -3.11 -13.18
C ASN A 60 -4.31 -4.53 -12.75
N PHE A 61 -3.90 -5.54 -13.51
CA PHE A 61 -4.05 -6.94 -13.11
C PHE A 61 -3.32 -7.24 -11.80
N MET A 62 -2.07 -6.77 -11.66
CA MET A 62 -1.28 -6.99 -10.45
C MET A 62 -1.87 -6.27 -9.23
N GLU A 63 -2.41 -5.06 -9.40
CA GLU A 63 -3.10 -4.34 -8.33
C GLU A 63 -4.37 -5.07 -7.89
N LEU A 64 -5.19 -5.53 -8.83
CA LEU A 64 -6.37 -6.33 -8.53
C LEU A 64 -6.01 -7.61 -7.78
N PHE A 65 -4.99 -8.32 -8.26
CA PHE A 65 -4.48 -9.52 -7.59
C PHE A 65 -3.96 -9.19 -6.18
N PHE A 66 -3.22 -8.11 -6.01
CA PHE A 66 -2.74 -7.63 -4.72
C PHE A 66 -3.89 -7.42 -3.74
N VAL A 67 -4.91 -6.65 -4.15
CA VAL A 67 -6.06 -6.35 -3.27
C VAL A 67 -6.80 -7.62 -2.89
N THR A 68 -7.11 -8.49 -3.83
CA THR A 68 -7.85 -9.73 -3.56
C THR A 68 -7.06 -10.69 -2.68
N PHE A 69 -5.78 -10.90 -2.97
CA PHE A 69 -4.91 -11.78 -2.20
C PHE A 69 -4.67 -11.26 -0.76
N TYR A 70 -4.38 -9.96 -0.60
CA TYR A 70 -4.18 -9.39 0.73
C TYR A 70 -5.47 -9.27 1.53
N SER A 71 -6.63 -9.10 0.88
CA SER A 71 -7.93 -9.16 1.55
C SER A 71 -8.21 -10.55 2.11
N ALA A 72 -7.95 -11.61 1.34
CA ALA A 72 -8.06 -12.98 1.82
C ALA A 72 -7.15 -13.25 3.05
N ASN A 73 -5.90 -12.76 2.99
CA ASN A 73 -4.96 -12.84 4.10
C ASN A 73 -5.43 -12.06 5.34
N ALA A 74 -5.95 -10.85 5.16
CA ALA A 74 -6.45 -10.02 6.25
C ALA A 74 -7.64 -10.68 6.96
N LEU A 75 -8.58 -11.24 6.20
CA LEU A 75 -9.73 -11.97 6.74
C LEU A 75 -9.29 -13.23 7.49
N MET A 76 -8.35 -13.99 6.92
CA MET A 76 -7.79 -15.16 7.60
C MET A 76 -7.15 -14.79 8.93
N LYS A 77 -6.26 -13.79 8.94
CA LYS A 77 -5.57 -13.35 10.16
C LYS A 77 -6.54 -12.81 11.21
N SER A 78 -7.52 -12.02 10.80
CA SER A 78 -8.57 -11.55 11.70
C SER A 78 -9.34 -12.71 12.32
N SER A 79 -9.71 -13.71 11.51
CA SER A 79 -10.42 -14.90 11.99
C SER A 79 -9.57 -15.76 12.92
N PHE A 80 -8.27 -15.93 12.59
CA PHE A 80 -7.32 -16.69 13.42
C PHE A 80 -7.25 -16.11 14.84
N TRP A 81 -7.02 -14.80 14.96
CA TRP A 81 -6.89 -14.17 16.26
C TRP A 81 -8.21 -14.04 17.01
N LYS A 82 -9.30 -13.68 16.31
CA LYS A 82 -10.61 -13.49 16.94
C LYS A 82 -11.23 -14.79 17.43
N ASN A 83 -11.05 -15.89 16.70
CA ASN A 83 -11.72 -17.16 16.97
C ASN A 83 -10.77 -18.21 17.58
N HIS A 84 -9.51 -17.84 17.87
CA HIS A 84 -8.50 -18.76 18.43
C HIS A 84 -8.39 -20.08 17.62
N LEU A 85 -8.32 -19.96 16.28
CA LEU A 85 -8.29 -21.13 15.41
C LEU A 85 -7.04 -21.97 15.66
N ASN A 86 -7.21 -23.30 15.65
CA ASN A 86 -6.08 -24.21 15.63
C ASN A 86 -5.43 -24.26 14.24
N MET A 87 -4.30 -24.94 14.13
CA MET A 87 -3.50 -25.00 12.91
C MET A 87 -4.26 -25.60 11.71
N GLU A 88 -5.02 -26.67 11.94
CA GLU A 88 -5.78 -27.36 10.89
C GLU A 88 -6.90 -26.46 10.34
N ALA A 89 -7.70 -25.88 11.22
CA ALA A 89 -8.76 -24.93 10.84
C ALA A 89 -8.19 -23.70 10.13
N SER A 90 -7.02 -23.22 10.56
CA SER A 90 -6.33 -22.10 9.93
C SER A 90 -5.88 -22.42 8.51
N ASN A 91 -5.31 -23.61 8.30
CA ASN A 91 -4.86 -24.07 6.99
C ASN A 91 -6.04 -24.21 6.01
N LEU A 92 -7.16 -24.80 6.47
CA LEU A 92 -8.37 -24.95 5.67
C LEU A 92 -8.98 -23.59 5.30
N LEU A 93 -9.09 -22.69 6.29
CA LEU A 93 -9.63 -21.34 6.06
C LEU A 93 -8.77 -20.55 5.08
N TYR A 94 -7.44 -20.61 5.23
CA TYR A 94 -6.53 -19.89 4.35
C TYR A 94 -6.64 -20.34 2.89
N SER A 95 -6.53 -21.66 2.64
CA SER A 95 -6.70 -22.23 1.30
C SER A 95 -8.04 -21.82 0.67
N LYS A 96 -9.11 -21.92 1.47
CA LYS A 96 -10.45 -21.54 1.01
C LYS A 96 -10.52 -20.06 0.62
N LEU A 97 -10.10 -19.16 1.52
CA LEU A 97 -10.19 -17.72 1.27
C LEU A 97 -9.34 -17.30 0.06
N VAL A 98 -8.10 -17.81 -0.06
CA VAL A 98 -7.26 -17.47 -1.22
C VAL A 98 -7.91 -17.97 -2.51
N LYS A 99 -8.43 -19.20 -2.53
CA LYS A 99 -9.15 -19.72 -3.71
C LYS A 99 -10.38 -18.89 -4.06
N ASP A 100 -11.20 -18.57 -3.05
CA ASP A 100 -12.44 -17.78 -3.26
C ASP A 100 -12.17 -16.37 -3.81
N PHE A 101 -11.10 -15.72 -3.35
CA PHE A 101 -10.75 -14.34 -3.72
C PHE A 101 -9.92 -14.24 -5.01
N THR A 102 -9.06 -15.21 -5.28
CA THR A 102 -8.09 -15.13 -6.39
C THR A 102 -8.29 -16.19 -7.47
N GLY A 103 -9.09 -17.21 -7.21
CA GLY A 103 -9.20 -18.40 -8.07
C GLY A 103 -7.99 -19.33 -8.01
N ILE A 104 -6.96 -19.04 -7.22
CA ILE A 104 -5.70 -19.80 -7.14
C ILE A 104 -5.73 -20.76 -5.95
N GLU A 105 -5.37 -22.01 -6.19
CA GLU A 105 -5.19 -23.00 -5.13
C GLU A 105 -3.75 -22.93 -4.60
N ILE A 106 -3.62 -22.72 -3.29
CA ILE A 106 -2.32 -22.73 -2.60
C ILE A 106 -2.39 -23.64 -1.36
N PRO A 107 -1.25 -24.20 -0.93
CA PRO A 107 -1.19 -24.98 0.30
C PRO A 107 -1.63 -24.17 1.51
N GLY A 108 -2.52 -24.75 2.34
CA GLY A 108 -3.04 -24.05 3.52
C GLY A 108 -1.97 -23.55 4.46
N ALA A 109 -0.93 -24.35 4.70
CA ALA A 109 0.18 -23.97 5.57
C ALA A 109 0.98 -22.74 5.12
N TYR A 110 0.76 -22.24 3.90
CA TYR A 110 1.50 -21.09 3.37
C TYR A 110 1.30 -19.78 4.17
N TRP A 111 0.16 -19.64 4.87
CA TRP A 111 -0.08 -18.49 5.73
C TRP A 111 0.96 -18.31 6.83
N MET A 112 1.59 -19.40 7.29
CA MET A 112 2.62 -19.36 8.33
C MET A 112 3.87 -18.59 7.89
N LEU A 113 4.17 -18.54 6.59
CA LEU A 113 5.30 -17.78 6.07
C LEU A 113 5.17 -16.27 6.34
N HIS A 114 3.94 -15.77 6.50
CA HIS A 114 3.67 -14.39 6.84
C HIS A 114 3.82 -14.09 8.35
N HIS A 115 4.20 -15.07 9.17
CA HIS A 115 4.40 -14.94 10.62
C HIS A 115 5.85 -15.18 11.06
N ILE A 116 6.78 -15.21 10.13
CA ILE A 116 8.21 -15.43 10.44
C ILE A 116 8.80 -14.26 11.22
N LEU A 117 8.30 -13.04 10.97
CA LEU A 117 8.75 -11.84 11.67
C LEU A 117 7.80 -11.51 12.83
N PRO A 118 8.31 -11.05 14.00
CA PRO A 118 7.48 -10.64 15.14
C PRO A 118 6.44 -9.59 14.77
N GLU A 119 6.78 -8.66 13.87
CA GLU A 119 5.93 -7.60 13.38
C GLU A 119 4.84 -8.09 12.40
N ALA A 120 4.96 -9.34 11.95
CA ALA A 120 4.11 -9.89 10.88
C ALA A 120 2.67 -10.23 11.31
N ILE A 121 2.32 -10.12 12.60
CA ILE A 121 1.01 -10.51 13.13
C ILE A 121 -0.13 -9.88 12.33
N MET A 122 -0.06 -8.56 12.07
CA MET A 122 -1.03 -7.81 11.25
C MET A 122 -0.35 -7.02 10.13
N TYR A 123 0.84 -7.44 9.69
CA TYR A 123 1.61 -6.75 8.67
C TYR A 123 0.91 -6.70 7.31
N VAL A 124 0.38 -7.84 6.85
CA VAL A 124 -0.32 -7.93 5.56
C VAL A 124 -1.53 -7.00 5.47
N PRO A 125 -2.43 -6.92 6.47
CA PRO A 125 -3.49 -5.90 6.47
C PRO A 125 -2.99 -4.46 6.39
N SER A 126 -1.79 -4.17 6.90
CA SER A 126 -1.20 -2.83 6.84
C SER A 126 -0.93 -2.37 5.41
N TYR A 127 -0.65 -3.28 4.47
CA TYR A 127 -0.49 -2.94 3.06
C TYR A 127 -1.78 -2.43 2.41
N LEU A 128 -2.94 -3.04 2.72
CA LEU A 128 -4.22 -2.57 2.22
C LEU A 128 -4.54 -1.17 2.76
N PHE A 129 -4.33 -0.98 4.07
CA PHE A 129 -4.47 0.34 4.68
C PHE A 129 -3.56 1.37 4.00
N ALA A 130 -2.29 1.03 3.82
CA ALA A 130 -1.30 1.92 3.21
C ALA A 130 -1.61 2.22 1.74
N ALA A 131 -2.13 1.25 0.97
CA ALA A 131 -2.50 1.45 -0.43
C ALA A 131 -3.64 2.47 -0.58
N VAL A 132 -4.70 2.35 0.23
CA VAL A 132 -5.79 3.33 0.25
C VAL A 132 -5.27 4.72 0.61
N ARG A 133 -4.48 4.83 1.69
CA ARG A 133 -3.90 6.09 2.15
C ARG A 133 -2.93 6.70 1.14
N ALA A 134 -2.11 5.89 0.47
CA ALA A 134 -1.20 6.35 -0.58
C ALA A 134 -1.95 6.92 -1.78
N LYS A 135 -3.09 6.30 -2.16
CA LYS A 135 -3.93 6.83 -3.23
C LYS A 135 -4.59 8.15 -2.85
N GLU A 136 -5.12 8.26 -1.63
CA GLU A 136 -5.67 9.52 -1.14
C GLU A 136 -4.61 10.63 -1.09
N LEU A 137 -3.37 10.30 -0.67
CA LEU A 137 -2.25 11.24 -0.68
C LEU A 137 -1.86 11.64 -2.11
N ASP A 138 -1.86 10.72 -3.07
CA ASP A 138 -1.60 11.04 -4.47
C ASP A 138 -2.63 12.02 -5.03
N VAL A 139 -3.92 11.79 -4.78
CA VAL A 139 -5.01 12.70 -5.18
C VAL A 139 -4.86 14.07 -4.51
N HIS A 140 -4.51 14.08 -3.23
CA HIS A 140 -4.26 15.33 -2.48
C HIS A 140 -3.10 16.13 -3.08
N LEU A 141 -1.98 15.48 -3.40
CA LEU A 141 -0.83 16.12 -4.04
C LEU A 141 -1.17 16.62 -5.45
N GLN A 142 -1.95 15.87 -6.22
CA GLN A 142 -2.43 16.32 -7.53
C GLN A 142 -3.30 17.57 -7.44
N ASN A 143 -4.15 17.66 -6.44
CA ASN A 143 -5.03 18.82 -6.23
C ASN A 143 -4.23 20.10 -5.85
N ILE A 144 -3.09 19.96 -5.17
CA ILE A 144 -2.29 21.09 -4.71
C ILE A 144 -1.23 21.48 -5.75
N PHE A 145 -0.52 20.50 -6.31
CA PHE A 145 0.67 20.69 -7.13
C PHE A 145 0.49 20.25 -8.60
N GLY A 146 -0.71 19.78 -8.98
CA GLY A 146 -1.01 19.32 -10.32
C GLY A 146 -0.59 17.87 -10.59
N GLU A 147 -0.97 17.36 -11.78
CA GLU A 147 -0.78 15.95 -12.17
C GLU A 147 0.68 15.45 -12.15
N THR A 148 1.64 16.36 -12.26
CA THR A 148 3.07 16.04 -12.27
C THR A 148 3.77 16.50 -10.99
N TRP A 149 3.08 16.47 -9.86
CA TRP A 149 3.54 16.93 -8.54
C TRP A 149 4.95 16.44 -8.16
N TRP A 150 5.37 15.28 -8.61
CA TRP A 150 6.72 14.74 -8.33
C TRP A 150 7.86 15.54 -8.98
N LYS A 151 7.57 16.46 -9.92
CA LYS A 151 8.53 17.37 -10.53
C LYS A 151 8.63 18.70 -9.80
N ASP A 152 7.71 18.96 -8.89
CA ASP A 152 7.65 20.20 -8.15
C ASP A 152 8.47 20.08 -6.85
N LYS A 153 9.37 21.03 -6.64
CA LYS A 153 10.20 21.08 -5.44
C LYS A 153 9.36 21.30 -4.19
N GLU A 154 8.31 22.12 -4.27
CA GLU A 154 7.43 22.43 -3.14
C GLU A 154 6.67 21.19 -2.69
N SER A 155 6.31 20.29 -3.61
CA SER A 155 5.69 18.99 -3.26
C SER A 155 6.65 18.11 -2.45
N GLY A 156 7.94 18.14 -2.79
CA GLY A 156 8.98 17.42 -2.04
C GLY A 156 9.14 17.98 -0.62
N GLU A 157 9.13 19.31 -0.48
CA GLU A 157 9.19 19.99 0.83
C GLU A 157 7.93 19.69 1.65
N TYR A 158 6.76 19.67 1.03
CA TYR A 158 5.50 19.29 1.66
C TYR A 158 5.54 17.85 2.19
N LEU A 159 6.02 16.90 1.39
CA LEU A 159 6.19 15.51 1.83
C LEU A 159 7.17 15.37 2.99
N GLN A 160 8.27 16.13 2.99
CA GLN A 160 9.21 16.15 4.12
C GLN A 160 8.54 16.67 5.39
N GLN A 161 7.77 17.76 5.29
CA GLN A 161 7.02 18.31 6.42
C GLN A 161 6.00 17.32 6.95
N LEU A 162 5.28 16.63 6.05
CA LEU A 162 4.29 15.61 6.42
C LEU A 162 4.93 14.40 7.14
N MET A 163 6.13 14.00 6.74
CA MET A 163 6.88 12.89 7.35
C MET A 163 7.61 13.30 8.64
N SER A 164 7.92 14.58 8.83
CA SER A 164 8.73 15.08 9.95
C SER A 164 8.22 14.71 11.34
N PRO A 165 6.89 14.60 11.62
CA PRO A 165 6.39 14.17 12.91
C PRO A 165 6.70 12.71 13.27
N GLY A 166 7.14 11.88 12.32
CA GLY A 166 7.43 10.47 12.55
C GLY A 166 6.18 9.67 12.93
N ALA A 167 6.19 9.02 14.09
CA ALA A 167 5.04 8.25 14.56
C ALA A 167 3.78 9.09 14.87
N GLU A 168 3.92 10.41 14.99
CA GLU A 168 2.84 11.36 15.32
C GLU A 168 2.24 12.02 14.06
N ILE A 169 2.46 11.47 12.87
CA ILE A 169 1.90 12.01 11.63
C ILE A 169 0.37 12.08 11.70
N ASP A 170 -0.17 13.22 11.34
CA ASP A 170 -1.62 13.41 11.19
C ASP A 170 -2.07 13.06 9.77
N LEU A 171 -2.65 11.89 9.61
CA LEU A 171 -3.17 11.43 8.33
C LEU A 171 -4.47 12.13 7.90
N SER A 172 -5.18 12.79 8.82
CA SER A 172 -6.45 13.46 8.53
C SER A 172 -6.28 14.64 7.56
N VAL A 173 -5.06 15.15 7.42
CA VAL A 173 -4.71 16.22 6.49
C VAL A 173 -5.06 15.85 5.04
N PHE A 174 -4.91 14.58 4.66
CA PHE A 174 -5.12 14.13 3.28
C PHE A 174 -6.03 12.91 3.16
N SER A 175 -6.38 12.25 4.24
CA SER A 175 -7.05 10.95 4.19
C SER A 175 -8.29 10.88 5.07
N LYS A 176 -9.37 10.38 4.47
CA LYS A 176 -10.64 10.03 5.14
C LYS A 176 -10.80 8.52 5.27
N LEU A 177 -9.83 7.74 4.82
CA LEU A 177 -9.88 6.28 4.67
C LEU A 177 -11.03 5.85 3.73
N ASP A 178 -11.13 6.49 2.58
CA ASP A 178 -12.10 6.17 1.55
C ASP A 178 -11.52 5.14 0.57
N SER A 179 -11.89 3.87 0.76
CA SER A 179 -11.46 2.79 -0.13
C SER A 179 -12.01 2.89 -1.56
N ASP A 180 -13.11 3.62 -1.77
CA ASP A 180 -13.72 3.74 -3.09
C ASP A 180 -12.81 4.49 -4.07
N ILE A 181 -12.04 5.45 -3.60
CA ILE A 181 -11.06 6.17 -4.43
C ILE A 181 -10.03 5.19 -5.02
N TYR A 182 -9.54 4.27 -4.20
CA TYR A 182 -8.57 3.26 -4.61
C TYR A 182 -9.18 2.18 -5.50
N LEU A 183 -10.35 1.64 -5.12
CA LEU A 183 -11.01 0.57 -5.86
C LEU A 183 -11.50 1.00 -7.24
N LYS A 184 -12.02 2.22 -7.37
CA LYS A 184 -12.46 2.75 -8.67
C LYS A 184 -11.34 2.80 -9.70
N GLU A 185 -10.12 3.14 -9.28
CA GLU A 185 -8.98 3.15 -10.20
C GLU A 185 -8.65 1.75 -10.72
N ILE A 186 -8.71 0.72 -9.86
CA ILE A 186 -8.37 -0.66 -10.22
C ILE A 186 -9.44 -1.32 -11.10
N ILE A 187 -10.73 -0.96 -10.89
CA ILE A 187 -11.86 -1.62 -11.53
C ILE A 187 -12.28 -0.91 -12.83
N SER A 188 -11.93 0.37 -13.00
CA SER A 188 -12.33 1.18 -14.17
C SER A 188 -11.54 0.91 -15.45
N VAL A 189 -11.05 -0.32 -15.63
CA VAL A 189 -10.25 -0.77 -16.78
C VAL A 189 -11.04 -1.69 -17.71
#